data_e7556b19cc7e00397a375da1fd3099c3
#
_entry.id   e7556b19cc7e00397a375da1fd3099c3
#
_cell.length_a   1.000
_cell.length_b   1.000
_cell.length_c   1.000
_cell.angle_alpha   90.00
_cell.angle_beta   90.00
_cell.angle_gamma   90.00
#
_symmetry.space_group_name_H-M   'P 1'
#
loop_
_entity.id
_entity.type
_entity.pdbx_description
1 polymer ?
#
loop_
_entity_poly.entity_id
_entity_poly.type
_entity_poly.pdbx_seq_one_letter_code
_entity_poly.pdbx_strand_id
1 'polypeptide(L)'
;MSRVEHEDSALVFARNFFRNPRMLGSVIPSSRYLVANLLRDVDWERARVIVELGPGVGTISREILKRMRPDAVLLAFEINDDFVRLLKQNFTDPRFRVLHRSGAQVMDALRELRLGEADVIIAGIPFSIMTEHDRMEVLRNCHDALTEGGVMLVYQFSAKVRVYLEKLFGRVHRVFEPRNILPAQLFRCVKA
;
A
#
# COMPACT_ATOMS: atom_id res chain seq x y z
N MET A 1 -22.74 4.48 18.64
CA MET A 1 -22.01 3.36 19.29
C MET A 1 -21.26 2.46 18.31
N SER A 2 -20.88 2.91 17.09
CA SER A 2 -20.28 2.03 16.06
C SER A 2 -18.86 2.38 15.60
N ARG A 3 -18.25 3.45 16.09
CA ARG A 3 -16.88 3.85 15.70
C ARG A 3 -15.75 3.17 16.48
N VAL A 4 -16.02 2.71 17.70
CA VAL A 4 -15.00 2.12 18.59
C VAL A 4 -14.71 0.65 18.27
N GLU A 5 -15.71 -0.09 17.76
CA GLU A 5 -15.54 -1.52 17.45
C GLU A 5 -14.69 -1.78 16.19
N HIS A 6 -14.65 -0.83 15.23
CA HIS A 6 -13.85 -0.98 14.00
C HIS A 6 -12.34 -0.71 14.20
N GLU A 7 -11.97 0.21 15.10
CA GLU A 7 -10.55 0.43 15.42
C GLU A 7 -9.92 -0.78 16.12
N ASP A 8 -10.67 -1.44 17.00
CA ASP A 8 -10.19 -2.63 17.71
C ASP A 8 -9.95 -3.83 16.77
N SER A 9 -10.71 -4.01 15.71
CA SER A 9 -10.54 -5.13 14.79
C SER A 9 -9.28 -5.02 13.94
N ALA A 10 -8.96 -3.83 13.43
CA ALA A 10 -7.75 -3.57 12.64
C ALA A 10 -6.48 -3.69 13.49
N LEU A 11 -6.52 -3.23 14.74
CA LEU A 11 -5.43 -3.36 15.71
C LEU A 11 -5.22 -4.81 16.16
N VAL A 12 -6.30 -5.56 16.41
CA VAL A 12 -6.24 -7.00 16.72
C VAL A 12 -5.69 -7.79 15.53
N PHE A 13 -6.10 -7.44 14.33
CA PHE A 13 -5.59 -8.02 13.09
C PHE A 13 -4.09 -7.77 12.93
N ALA A 14 -3.63 -6.53 13.07
CA ALA A 14 -2.21 -6.17 13.01
C ALA A 14 -1.39 -6.93 14.05
N ARG A 15 -1.85 -6.94 15.29
CA ARG A 15 -1.17 -7.61 16.42
C ARG A 15 -1.06 -9.12 16.21
N ASN A 16 -2.08 -9.77 15.63
CA ASN A 16 -2.07 -11.20 15.31
C ASN A 16 -1.22 -11.49 14.07
N PHE A 17 -1.19 -10.61 13.09
CA PHE A 17 -0.34 -10.70 11.90
C PHE A 17 1.16 -10.76 12.29
N PHE A 18 1.60 -9.87 13.20
CA PHE A 18 3.00 -9.82 13.63
C PHE A 18 3.39 -10.86 14.67
N ARG A 19 2.43 -11.50 15.35
CA ARG A 19 2.70 -12.58 16.32
C ARG A 19 2.86 -13.96 15.69
N ASN A 20 2.48 -14.15 14.44
CA ASN A 20 2.62 -15.43 13.74
C ASN A 20 3.87 -15.43 12.86
N PRO A 21 4.92 -16.25 13.20
CA PRO A 21 6.16 -16.31 12.40
C PRO A 21 5.93 -16.81 10.96
N ARG A 22 4.81 -17.46 10.66
CA ARG A 22 4.43 -17.85 9.30
C ARG A 22 3.97 -16.67 8.44
N MET A 23 3.77 -15.49 9.03
CA MET A 23 3.44 -14.23 8.38
C MET A 23 4.66 -13.34 8.16
N LEU A 24 5.87 -13.89 8.30
CA LEU A 24 7.17 -13.20 8.14
C LEU A 24 7.40 -12.55 6.78
N GLY A 25 6.51 -12.74 5.82
CA GLY A 25 6.59 -12.06 4.52
C GLY A 25 6.60 -10.54 4.58
N SER A 26 6.10 -9.94 5.67
CA SER A 26 6.14 -8.48 5.89
C SER A 26 7.43 -7.98 6.55
N VAL A 27 8.19 -8.87 7.20
CA VAL A 27 9.48 -8.57 7.84
C VAL A 27 10.64 -8.79 6.86
N ILE A 28 10.45 -9.69 5.88
CA ILE A 28 11.45 -9.96 4.84
C ILE A 28 11.38 -8.82 3.81
N PRO A 29 12.46 -8.04 3.63
CA PRO A 29 12.50 -6.97 2.64
C PRO A 29 12.17 -7.52 1.23
N SER A 30 11.32 -6.79 0.51
CA SER A 30 11.01 -7.12 -0.88
C SER A 30 12.29 -7.13 -1.72
N SER A 31 12.45 -8.15 -2.57
CA SER A 31 13.62 -8.26 -3.42
C SER A 31 13.72 -7.09 -4.40
N ARG A 32 14.94 -6.75 -4.83
CA ARG A 32 15.15 -5.73 -5.87
C ARG A 32 14.38 -6.01 -7.16
N TYR A 33 14.14 -7.27 -7.48
CA TYR A 33 13.39 -7.70 -8.67
C TYR A 33 11.90 -7.42 -8.52
N LEU A 34 11.32 -7.74 -7.36
CA LEU A 34 9.94 -7.41 -7.04
C LEU A 34 9.72 -5.91 -7.12
N VAL A 35 10.57 -5.12 -6.43
CA VAL A 35 10.45 -3.66 -6.40
C VAL A 35 10.60 -3.06 -7.80
N ALA A 36 11.59 -3.51 -8.58
CA ALA A 36 11.79 -3.04 -9.95
C ALA A 36 10.59 -3.34 -10.86
N ASN A 37 10.02 -4.55 -10.76
CA ASN A 37 8.84 -4.93 -11.54
C ASN A 37 7.59 -4.19 -11.10
N LEU A 38 7.38 -4.05 -9.78
CA LEU A 38 6.21 -3.36 -9.22
C LEU A 38 6.14 -1.90 -9.67
N LEU A 39 7.30 -1.21 -9.66
CA LEU A 39 7.41 0.23 -9.92
C LEU A 39 7.75 0.57 -11.38
N ARG A 40 7.87 -0.43 -12.28
CA ARG A 40 8.32 -0.26 -13.66
C ARG A 40 7.49 0.74 -14.46
N ASP A 41 6.18 0.58 -14.39
CA ASP A 41 5.24 1.27 -15.27
C ASP A 41 4.58 2.49 -14.60
N VAL A 42 5.19 3.02 -13.54
CA VAL A 42 4.76 4.28 -12.90
C VAL A 42 5.31 5.45 -13.69
N ASP A 43 4.44 6.37 -14.06
CA ASP A 43 4.83 7.65 -14.67
C ASP A 43 5.31 8.62 -13.59
N TRP A 44 6.62 8.53 -13.28
CA TRP A 44 7.26 9.34 -12.23
C TRP A 44 7.31 10.84 -12.58
N GLU A 45 7.25 11.18 -13.85
CA GLU A 45 7.25 12.57 -14.31
C GLU A 45 5.92 13.28 -13.99
N ARG A 46 4.84 12.51 -13.85
CA ARG A 46 3.49 13.03 -13.59
C ARG A 46 3.04 12.84 -12.15
N ALA A 47 3.48 11.75 -11.48
CA ALA A 47 3.03 11.41 -10.13
C ALA A 47 3.47 12.45 -9.10
N ARG A 48 2.51 13.09 -8.44
CA ARG A 48 2.72 14.09 -7.39
C ARG A 48 2.28 13.59 -6.02
N VAL A 49 1.18 12.87 -5.96
CA VAL A 49 0.64 12.29 -4.72
C VAL A 49 0.74 10.78 -4.80
N ILE A 50 1.62 10.21 -4.00
CA ILE A 50 1.89 8.78 -3.96
C ILE A 50 1.51 8.27 -2.58
N VAL A 51 0.81 7.15 -2.52
CA VAL A 51 0.38 6.49 -1.29
C VAL A 51 0.99 5.09 -1.23
N GLU A 52 1.55 4.72 -0.09
CA GLU A 52 2.02 3.36 0.19
C GLU A 52 1.28 2.80 1.41
N LEU A 53 0.61 1.66 1.24
CA LEU A 53 -0.07 0.93 2.30
C LEU A 53 0.79 -0.24 2.76
N GLY A 54 1.21 -0.21 4.03
CA GLY A 54 2.04 -1.23 4.64
C GLY A 54 3.50 -1.18 4.16
N PRO A 55 4.21 -0.07 4.36
CA PRO A 55 5.63 0.08 4.00
C PRO A 55 6.56 -0.88 4.76
N GLY A 56 6.15 -1.36 5.94
CA GLY A 56 6.95 -2.21 6.80
C GLY A 56 8.31 -1.57 7.13
N VAL A 57 9.40 -2.20 6.68
CA VAL A 57 10.77 -1.66 6.89
C VAL A 57 11.17 -0.59 5.86
N GLY A 58 10.27 -0.20 4.94
CA GLY A 58 10.48 0.90 3.99
C GLY A 58 11.31 0.55 2.76
N THR A 59 11.37 -0.71 2.36
CA THR A 59 12.15 -1.13 1.17
C THR A 59 11.60 -0.50 -0.11
N ILE A 60 10.29 -0.51 -0.31
CA ILE A 60 9.64 0.10 -1.47
C ILE A 60 9.63 1.62 -1.33
N SER A 61 9.33 2.16 -0.14
CA SER A 61 9.39 3.60 0.16
C SER A 61 10.72 4.23 -0.30
N ARG A 62 11.84 3.55 -0.01
CA ARG A 62 13.20 4.02 -0.38
C ARG A 62 13.38 4.13 -1.90
N GLU A 63 12.83 3.19 -2.65
CA GLU A 63 12.91 3.19 -4.12
C GLU A 63 11.92 4.20 -4.76
N ILE A 64 10.77 4.44 -4.12
CA ILE A 64 9.85 5.51 -4.53
C ILE A 64 10.53 6.87 -4.37
N LEU A 65 11.12 7.16 -3.20
CA LEU A 65 11.79 8.42 -2.90
C LEU A 65 12.94 8.76 -3.87
N LYS A 66 13.64 7.73 -4.41
CA LYS A 66 14.68 7.91 -5.42
C LYS A 66 14.14 8.30 -6.80
N ARG A 67 12.90 7.93 -7.11
CA ARG A 67 12.30 8.07 -8.45
C ARG A 67 11.32 9.22 -8.55
N MET A 68 10.64 9.54 -7.43
CA MET A 68 9.60 10.56 -7.41
C MET A 68 10.17 11.97 -7.62
N ARG A 69 9.35 12.83 -8.15
CA ARG A 69 9.66 14.26 -8.37
C ARG A 69 10.05 14.97 -7.07
N PRO A 70 10.83 16.07 -7.14
CA PRO A 70 11.16 16.89 -5.97
C PRO A 70 9.93 17.52 -5.30
N ASP A 71 8.88 17.82 -6.07
CA ASP A 71 7.62 18.44 -5.61
C ASP A 71 6.52 17.42 -5.27
N ALA A 72 6.80 16.11 -5.35
CA ALA A 72 5.87 15.06 -4.99
C ALA A 72 5.87 14.75 -3.49
N VAL A 73 4.81 14.11 -3.01
CA VAL A 73 4.68 13.62 -1.63
C VAL A 73 4.43 12.11 -1.62
N LEU A 74 5.07 11.41 -0.70
CA LEU A 74 4.82 9.99 -0.39
C LEU A 74 4.17 9.89 0.98
N LEU A 75 2.90 9.44 1.01
CA LEU A 75 2.17 9.12 2.23
C LEU A 75 2.26 7.63 2.52
N ALA A 76 2.85 7.25 3.64
CA ALA A 76 3.00 5.86 4.06
C ALA A 76 2.05 5.54 5.22
N PHE A 77 1.10 4.63 4.99
CA PHE A 77 0.12 4.18 5.97
C PHE A 77 0.61 2.90 6.63
N GLU A 78 0.89 2.95 7.90
CA GLU A 78 1.36 1.82 8.69
C GLU A 78 0.60 1.75 10.01
N ILE A 79 0.16 0.54 10.38
CA ILE A 79 -0.63 0.30 11.60
C ILE A 79 0.21 -0.27 12.74
N ASN A 80 1.44 -0.72 12.46
CA ASN A 80 2.33 -1.26 13.46
C ASN A 80 3.24 -0.16 14.03
N ASP A 81 3.15 0.04 15.36
CA ASP A 81 3.91 1.05 16.10
C ASP A 81 5.43 0.94 15.90
N ASP A 82 5.96 -0.29 15.85
CA ASP A 82 7.41 -0.52 15.72
C ASP A 82 7.89 -0.10 14.33
N PHE A 83 7.10 -0.40 13.28
CA PHE A 83 7.43 0.04 11.92
C PHE A 83 7.23 1.55 11.75
N VAL A 84 6.21 2.14 12.36
CA VAL A 84 6.04 3.61 12.35
C VAL A 84 7.25 4.29 12.97
N ARG A 85 7.73 3.80 14.12
CA ARG A 85 8.95 4.35 14.77
C ARG A 85 10.18 4.16 13.91
N LEU A 86 10.38 2.95 13.35
CA LEU A 86 11.49 2.63 12.47
C LEU A 86 11.53 3.54 11.23
N LEU A 87 10.38 3.73 10.58
CA LEU A 87 10.27 4.57 9.40
C LEU A 87 10.60 6.02 9.71
N LYS A 88 10.05 6.57 10.81
CA LYS A 88 10.34 7.94 11.23
C LYS A 88 11.81 8.16 11.60
N GLN A 89 12.50 7.15 12.11
CA GLN A 89 13.93 7.21 12.44
C GLN A 89 14.83 7.10 11.19
N ASN A 90 14.44 6.26 10.22
CA ASN A 90 15.29 5.91 9.08
C ASN A 90 15.10 6.81 7.85
N PHE A 91 14.02 7.61 7.83
CA PHE A 91 13.70 8.47 6.69
C PHE A 91 13.60 9.91 7.14
N THR A 92 14.51 10.75 6.66
CA THR A 92 14.56 12.20 6.93
C THR A 92 14.10 13.05 5.74
N ASP A 93 13.72 12.42 4.63
CA ASP A 93 13.24 13.12 3.44
C ASP A 93 11.90 13.83 3.73
N PRO A 94 11.80 15.15 3.56
CA PRO A 94 10.58 15.92 3.88
C PRO A 94 9.38 15.55 3.01
N ARG A 95 9.61 14.89 1.87
CA ARG A 95 8.54 14.39 0.98
C ARG A 95 7.89 13.12 1.52
N PHE A 96 8.51 12.43 2.50
CA PHE A 96 8.02 11.20 3.10
C PHE A 96 7.25 11.49 4.39
N ARG A 97 5.97 11.12 4.42
CA ARG A 97 5.09 11.33 5.57
C ARG A 97 4.53 10.00 6.05
N VAL A 98 4.95 9.57 7.23
CA VAL A 98 4.45 8.33 7.87
C VAL A 98 3.21 8.65 8.70
N LEU A 99 2.10 7.99 8.39
CA LEU A 99 0.83 8.10 9.07
C LEU A 99 0.56 6.79 9.82
N HIS A 100 0.37 6.87 11.13
CA HIS A 100 -0.04 5.72 11.95
C HIS A 100 -1.55 5.52 11.77
N ARG A 101 -1.95 4.99 10.61
CA ARG A 101 -3.34 4.83 10.17
C ARG A 101 -3.54 3.59 9.32
N SER A 102 -4.78 3.08 9.30
CA SER A 102 -5.20 2.05 8.35
C SER A 102 -5.30 2.61 6.93
N GLY A 103 -5.07 1.75 5.92
CA GLY A 103 -5.34 2.08 4.52
C GLY A 103 -6.81 2.41 4.21
N ALA A 104 -7.75 2.01 5.08
CA ALA A 104 -9.15 2.42 4.98
C ALA A 104 -9.34 3.94 5.18
N GLN A 105 -8.38 4.63 5.78
CA GLN A 105 -8.43 6.07 6.07
C GLN A 105 -7.71 6.93 5.02
N VAL A 106 -7.42 6.37 3.84
CA VAL A 106 -6.66 7.09 2.79
C VAL A 106 -7.36 8.38 2.35
N MET A 107 -8.68 8.34 2.13
CA MET A 107 -9.47 9.49 1.72
C MET A 107 -9.43 10.61 2.76
N ASP A 108 -9.59 10.27 4.04
CA ASP A 108 -9.58 11.24 5.14
C ASP A 108 -8.21 11.92 5.28
N ALA A 109 -7.14 11.13 5.18
CA ALA A 109 -5.78 11.66 5.25
C ALA A 109 -5.46 12.62 4.08
N LEU A 110 -5.88 12.30 2.86
CA LEU A 110 -5.71 13.17 1.70
C LEU A 110 -6.45 14.51 1.89
N ARG A 111 -7.69 14.48 2.40
CA ARG A 111 -8.48 15.68 2.70
C ARG A 111 -7.83 16.52 3.81
N GLU A 112 -7.45 15.91 4.93
CA GLU A 112 -6.80 16.58 6.06
C GLU A 112 -5.50 17.28 5.65
N LEU A 113 -4.72 16.62 4.78
CA LEU A 113 -3.44 17.14 4.29
C LEU A 113 -3.58 18.07 3.08
N ARG A 114 -4.81 18.25 2.54
CA ARG A 114 -5.13 19.08 1.37
C ARG A 114 -4.31 18.73 0.13
N LEU A 115 -4.13 17.43 -0.14
CA LEU A 115 -3.28 16.94 -1.22
C LEU A 115 -4.04 16.63 -2.52
N GLY A 116 -5.38 16.63 -2.49
CA GLY A 116 -6.19 16.15 -3.61
C GLY A 116 -6.20 14.63 -3.70
N GLU A 117 -6.39 14.12 -4.91
CA GLU A 117 -6.43 12.69 -5.20
C GLU A 117 -5.00 12.13 -5.39
N ALA A 118 -4.87 10.82 -5.25
CA ALA A 118 -3.59 10.13 -5.44
C ALA A 118 -3.37 9.74 -6.92
N ASP A 119 -2.17 9.95 -7.43
CA ASP A 119 -1.77 9.50 -8.77
C ASP A 119 -1.40 8.01 -8.75
N VAL A 120 -0.80 7.57 -7.65
CA VAL A 120 -0.32 6.19 -7.47
C VAL A 120 -0.59 5.71 -6.05
N ILE A 121 -1.18 4.52 -5.93
CA ILE A 121 -1.32 3.81 -4.66
C ILE A 121 -0.60 2.47 -4.76
N ILE A 122 0.34 2.21 -3.85
CA ILE A 122 1.06 0.94 -3.74
C ILE A 122 0.56 0.22 -2.49
N ALA A 123 0.11 -1.03 -2.61
CA ALA A 123 -0.42 -1.79 -1.48
C ALA A 123 0.36 -3.08 -1.24
N GLY A 124 1.04 -3.13 -0.09
CA GLY A 124 1.75 -4.29 0.46
C GLY A 124 1.07 -4.91 1.66
N ILE A 125 -0.18 -4.58 1.93
CA ILE A 125 -0.95 -5.13 3.04
C ILE A 125 -1.53 -6.50 2.69
N PRO A 126 -1.72 -7.41 3.67
CA PRO A 126 -2.09 -8.79 3.41
C PRO A 126 -3.59 -8.98 3.16
N PHE A 127 -4.09 -8.55 2.01
CA PHE A 127 -5.51 -8.68 1.64
C PHE A 127 -6.07 -10.10 1.77
N SER A 128 -5.23 -11.13 1.61
CA SER A 128 -5.68 -12.54 1.61
C SER A 128 -6.19 -13.04 2.96
N ILE A 129 -5.82 -12.37 4.07
CA ILE A 129 -6.21 -12.76 5.43
C ILE A 129 -7.18 -11.75 6.07
N MET A 130 -7.49 -10.65 5.39
CA MET A 130 -8.53 -9.70 5.82
C MET A 130 -9.92 -10.33 5.64
N THR A 131 -10.89 -9.87 6.45
CA THR A 131 -12.30 -10.17 6.17
C THR A 131 -12.70 -9.61 4.80
N GLU A 132 -13.78 -10.11 4.22
CA GLU A 132 -14.25 -9.58 2.93
C GLU A 132 -14.68 -8.12 3.07
N HIS A 133 -15.31 -7.77 4.18
CA HIS A 133 -15.75 -6.41 4.50
C HIS A 133 -14.55 -5.44 4.52
N ASP A 134 -13.55 -5.70 5.39
CA ASP A 134 -12.38 -4.83 5.55
C ASP A 134 -11.58 -4.70 4.26
N ARG A 135 -11.43 -5.83 3.54
CA ARG A 135 -10.75 -5.84 2.22
C ARG A 135 -11.44 -4.93 1.22
N MET A 136 -12.77 -5.05 1.11
CA MET A 136 -13.55 -4.23 0.17
C MET A 136 -13.58 -2.77 0.58
N GLU A 137 -13.62 -2.48 1.88
CA GLU A 137 -13.54 -1.11 2.39
C GLU A 137 -12.23 -0.45 1.97
N VAL A 138 -11.09 -1.09 2.26
CA VAL A 138 -9.78 -0.54 1.87
C VAL A 138 -9.69 -0.38 0.35
N LEU A 139 -10.09 -1.39 -0.42
CA LEU A 139 -9.99 -1.35 -1.88
C LEU A 139 -10.87 -0.25 -2.50
N ARG A 140 -12.11 -0.04 -1.99
CA ARG A 140 -12.99 1.05 -2.43
C ARG A 140 -12.39 2.42 -2.09
N ASN A 141 -11.94 2.62 -0.84
CA ASN A 141 -11.31 3.87 -0.45
C ASN A 141 -10.06 4.17 -1.27
N CYS A 142 -9.27 3.15 -1.64
CA CYS A 142 -8.14 3.33 -2.55
C CYS A 142 -8.58 3.70 -3.97
N HIS A 143 -9.60 3.01 -4.50
CA HIS A 143 -10.15 3.32 -5.82
C HIS A 143 -10.67 4.76 -5.87
N ASP A 144 -11.46 5.17 -4.87
CA ASP A 144 -12.06 6.49 -4.81
C ASP A 144 -11.02 7.60 -4.57
N ALA A 145 -9.92 7.27 -3.88
CA ALA A 145 -8.80 8.18 -3.65
C ALA A 145 -7.91 8.42 -4.87
N LEU A 146 -7.98 7.57 -5.90
CA LEU A 146 -7.17 7.73 -7.12
C LEU A 146 -7.76 8.79 -8.05
N THR A 147 -6.90 9.52 -8.75
CA THR A 147 -7.27 10.34 -9.91
C THR A 147 -7.77 9.47 -11.06
N GLU A 148 -8.54 10.03 -11.99
CA GLU A 148 -8.82 9.36 -13.27
C GLU A 148 -7.50 9.07 -14.01
N GLY A 149 -7.33 7.84 -14.47
CA GLY A 149 -6.06 7.34 -15.01
C GLY A 149 -5.01 7.01 -13.95
N GLY A 150 -5.29 7.25 -12.67
CA GLY A 150 -4.42 6.88 -11.54
C GLY A 150 -4.24 5.37 -11.42
N VAL A 151 -3.15 4.95 -10.79
CA VAL A 151 -2.72 3.55 -10.80
C VAL A 151 -2.65 2.98 -9.39
N MET A 152 -3.32 1.84 -9.16
CA MET A 152 -3.11 1.02 -7.98
C MET A 152 -2.21 -0.17 -8.33
N LEU A 153 -1.11 -0.29 -7.58
CA LEU A 153 -0.15 -1.39 -7.64
C LEU A 153 -0.30 -2.25 -6.39
N VAL A 154 -0.55 -3.54 -6.56
CA VAL A 154 -0.73 -4.47 -5.44
C VAL A 154 0.24 -5.62 -5.59
N TYR A 155 0.95 -5.98 -4.52
CA TYR A 155 1.73 -7.20 -4.50
C TYR A 155 1.28 -8.14 -3.38
N GLN A 156 1.13 -9.42 -3.70
CA GLN A 156 0.61 -10.45 -2.82
C GLN A 156 1.31 -11.79 -3.07
N PHE A 157 1.36 -12.66 -2.06
CA PHE A 157 1.84 -14.04 -2.25
C PHE A 157 0.76 -14.98 -2.80
N SER A 158 -0.49 -14.52 -2.88
CA SER A 158 -1.61 -15.26 -3.45
C SER A 158 -2.40 -14.42 -4.44
N ALA A 159 -3.09 -15.08 -5.39
CA ALA A 159 -3.90 -14.38 -6.38
C ALA A 159 -5.34 -14.07 -5.91
N LYS A 160 -5.69 -14.38 -4.66
CA LYS A 160 -7.08 -14.26 -4.15
C LYS A 160 -7.66 -12.84 -4.23
N VAL A 161 -6.81 -11.81 -4.15
CA VAL A 161 -7.26 -10.41 -4.23
C VAL A 161 -7.76 -10.03 -5.63
N ARG A 162 -7.35 -10.75 -6.68
CA ARG A 162 -7.63 -10.43 -8.08
C ARG A 162 -9.11 -10.19 -8.36
N VAL A 163 -9.99 -11.07 -7.90
CA VAL A 163 -11.44 -10.98 -8.14
C VAL A 163 -12.06 -9.69 -7.59
N TYR A 164 -11.50 -9.18 -6.50
CA TYR A 164 -11.94 -7.92 -5.88
C TYR A 164 -11.41 -6.71 -6.65
N LEU A 165 -10.17 -6.77 -7.13
CA LEU A 165 -9.58 -5.74 -7.98
C LEU A 165 -10.34 -5.63 -9.31
N GLU A 166 -10.67 -6.75 -9.96
CA GLU A 166 -11.43 -6.79 -11.22
C GLU A 166 -12.85 -6.22 -11.05
N LYS A 167 -13.49 -6.39 -9.88
CA LYS A 167 -14.80 -5.80 -9.59
C LYS A 167 -14.78 -4.27 -9.55
N LEU A 168 -13.66 -3.65 -9.13
CA LEU A 168 -13.53 -2.20 -8.95
C LEU A 168 -12.91 -1.52 -10.17
N PHE A 169 -11.86 -2.11 -10.70
CA PHE A 169 -11.05 -1.50 -11.77
C PHE A 169 -11.34 -2.09 -13.16
N GLY A 170 -12.21 -3.09 -13.26
CA GLY A 170 -12.47 -3.80 -14.51
C GLY A 170 -11.25 -4.59 -14.98
N ARG A 171 -10.37 -3.98 -15.77
CA ARG A 171 -9.19 -4.67 -16.32
C ARG A 171 -8.00 -4.59 -15.36
N VAL A 172 -7.48 -5.78 -14.96
CA VAL A 172 -6.32 -5.90 -14.05
C VAL A 172 -5.19 -6.62 -14.78
N HIS A 173 -4.05 -5.95 -14.92
CA HIS A 173 -2.83 -6.59 -15.45
C HIS A 173 -2.11 -7.31 -14.32
N ARG A 174 -1.77 -8.59 -14.54
CA ARG A 174 -1.09 -9.45 -13.54
C ARG A 174 0.26 -9.90 -14.05
N VAL A 175 1.27 -9.80 -13.18
CA VAL A 175 2.63 -10.34 -13.41
C VAL A 175 3.00 -11.25 -12.24
N PHE A 176 3.70 -12.35 -12.53
CA PHE A 176 4.28 -13.23 -11.52
C PHE A 176 5.78 -12.94 -11.39
N GLU A 177 6.24 -12.65 -10.16
CA GLU A 177 7.65 -12.43 -9.86
C GLU A 177 8.21 -13.57 -8.98
N PRO A 178 8.94 -14.52 -9.58
CA PRO A 178 9.50 -15.66 -8.85
C PRO A 178 10.76 -15.31 -8.04
N ARG A 179 11.45 -14.20 -8.36
CA ARG A 179 12.74 -13.82 -7.76
C ARG A 179 12.57 -13.00 -6.47
N ASN A 180 11.57 -13.34 -5.68
CA ASN A 180 11.38 -12.87 -4.32
C ASN A 180 11.46 -14.07 -3.37
N ILE A 181 11.81 -13.87 -2.10
CA ILE A 181 11.95 -14.98 -1.13
C ILE A 181 10.68 -15.81 -1.02
N LEU A 182 9.51 -15.15 -1.07
CA LEU A 182 8.22 -15.78 -1.37
C LEU A 182 7.78 -15.25 -2.74
N PRO A 183 7.63 -16.11 -3.77
CA PRO A 183 7.18 -15.69 -5.09
C PRO A 183 5.89 -14.86 -5.00
N ALA A 184 5.85 -13.74 -5.71
CA ALA A 184 4.78 -12.78 -5.56
C ALA A 184 3.96 -12.60 -6.84
N GLN A 185 2.68 -12.27 -6.65
CA GLN A 185 1.76 -11.81 -7.67
C GLN A 185 1.73 -10.28 -7.62
N LEU A 186 1.98 -9.64 -8.74
CA LEU A 186 1.90 -8.20 -8.90
C LEU A 186 0.66 -7.88 -9.73
N PHE A 187 -0.12 -6.92 -9.27
CA PHE A 187 -1.33 -6.47 -9.98
C PHE A 187 -1.21 -4.97 -10.25
N ARG A 188 -1.51 -4.59 -11.48
CA ARG A 188 -1.63 -3.19 -11.89
C ARG A 188 -3.07 -2.93 -12.32
N CYS A 189 -3.70 -1.99 -11.63
CA CYS A 189 -5.07 -1.56 -11.85
C CYS A 189 -5.06 -0.08 -12.22
N VAL A 190 -5.81 0.32 -13.22
CA VAL A 190 -5.94 1.73 -13.62
C VAL A 190 -7.39 2.14 -13.37
N LYS A 191 -7.59 3.29 -12.70
CA LYS A 191 -8.90 3.89 -12.56
C LYS A 191 -9.33 4.47 -13.92
N ALA A 192 -10.51 4.07 -14.40
CA ALA A 192 -11.08 4.48 -15.70
C ALA A 192 -12.10 5.58 -15.50
#